data_91effd5be147be858d3c0f0747c7876a
#
_entry.id   91effd5be147be858d3c0f0747c7876a
#
_cell.length_a   1.000
_cell.length_b   1.000
_cell.length_c   1.000
_cell.angle_alpha   90.00
_cell.angle_beta   90.00
_cell.angle_gamma   90.00
#
_symmetry.space_group_name_H-M   'P 1'
#
loop_
_entity.id
_entity.type
_entity.pdbx_description
1 polymer ?
#
loop_
_entity_poly.entity_id
_entity_poly.type
_entity_poly.pdbx_seq_one_letter_code
_entity_poly.pdbx_strand_id
1 'polypeptide(L)'
;MKKIYVSVLAAAFTVMAGFAQENLQKEITLPKDFVPVVKKAAKKSSLPRVLKPVRGSEKSEINYTDWAEPTAVSVEIPTMLPYGYRTGHRFSNQRGYLYAGAGTQLNMVGSLGYRLVDAETFKLDAWAQHNSTWNGKNSSENFADDVKQKFCDNVVGLDAEKTFANGTLNLGAKVHFDRFNYYAQPLVDGPLSDPWWDEDQNFLDMSFGGSWSGKVNVSRFHDVSYEVGVNYNYAGYKNGFNISDPTRYDGFDGAKEHYFQANVGAKYGIEANSSIGMNVKLDALKHSHHEITDPALKIADKVDDNATMVTLSPFYTYFGQNVLARLGVNVNFSFGDGTAFRLAPNVHLAYEFTPGVSLYVNAEGGKRFNTLSSVAALNRYLDPNGRYRNTFVPLDAEAGFKVGPFSGLTVKALVGYGIFKDNLEHITGAWDASTRLMNWDCKGMKASAQVDYKLRSIAELNLGFTYAPQDDKFEYGKSYSGYMLGLDRAKMVANADLSLYLFKGFTISAGLEYRAKRHYVESIHSDTDVPMFKVDDLSDVMNLHAGASYRFDKFLTIWVKGTNLLNKQWDILYSQGAQKMSFMGGIGLVF
;
A
#
# COMPACT_ATOMS: atom_id res chain seq x y z
N MET A 1 1.46 4.40 -35.50
CA MET A 1 1.06 4.31 -34.08
C MET A 1 0.97 5.65 -33.36
N LYS A 2 1.90 6.62 -33.52
CA LYS A 2 1.80 7.97 -32.88
C LYS A 2 0.52 8.75 -33.17
N LYS A 3 -0.15 8.53 -34.30
CA LYS A 3 -1.40 9.23 -34.68
C LYS A 3 -2.66 8.71 -33.95
N ILE A 4 -2.65 7.48 -33.45
CA ILE A 4 -3.81 6.88 -32.75
C ILE A 4 -3.91 7.43 -31.32
N TYR A 5 -2.78 7.65 -30.64
CA TYR A 5 -2.77 8.19 -29.27
C TYR A 5 -3.32 9.60 -29.19
N VAL A 6 -3.01 10.44 -30.17
CA VAL A 6 -3.52 11.82 -30.25
C VAL A 6 -5.02 11.83 -30.53
N SER A 7 -5.52 10.87 -31.33
CA SER A 7 -6.95 10.79 -31.67
C SER A 7 -7.80 10.32 -30.50
N VAL A 8 -7.31 9.40 -29.66
CA VAL A 8 -8.02 8.93 -28.45
C VAL A 8 -8.05 10.02 -27.38
N LEU A 9 -6.95 10.77 -27.22
CA LEU A 9 -6.91 11.91 -26.30
C LEU A 9 -7.85 13.02 -26.76
N ALA A 10 -7.87 13.34 -28.07
CA ALA A 10 -8.78 14.33 -28.64
C ALA A 10 -10.26 13.92 -28.53
N ALA A 11 -10.57 12.63 -28.70
CA ALA A 11 -11.93 12.11 -28.53
C ALA A 11 -12.42 12.19 -27.07
N ALA A 12 -11.53 11.97 -26.08
CA ALA A 12 -11.87 12.12 -24.68
C ALA A 12 -12.15 13.59 -24.30
N PHE A 13 -11.42 14.53 -24.88
CA PHE A 13 -11.67 15.98 -24.68
C PHE A 13 -12.91 16.49 -25.42
N THR A 14 -13.24 15.95 -26.58
CA THR A 14 -14.44 16.36 -27.31
C THR A 14 -15.74 15.88 -26.66
N VAL A 15 -15.73 14.72 -25.99
CA VAL A 15 -16.89 14.25 -25.21
C VAL A 15 -17.14 15.16 -23.99
N MET A 16 -16.10 15.70 -23.35
CA MET A 16 -16.25 16.68 -22.26
C MET A 16 -16.76 18.05 -22.72
N ALA A 17 -16.41 18.47 -23.94
CA ALA A 17 -16.87 19.76 -24.49
C ALA A 17 -18.33 19.71 -24.97
N GLY A 18 -18.86 18.53 -25.35
CA GLY A 18 -20.22 18.37 -25.85
C GLY A 18 -21.33 18.56 -24.82
N PHE A 19 -21.02 18.46 -23.51
CA PHE A 19 -22.01 18.68 -22.44
C PHE A 19 -22.05 20.12 -21.92
N ALA A 20 -21.18 21.00 -22.40
CA ALA A 20 -21.13 22.40 -21.95
C ALA A 20 -21.95 23.36 -22.83
N GLN A 21 -22.63 22.90 -23.87
CA GLN A 21 -23.22 23.76 -24.89
C GLN A 21 -24.73 23.56 -25.13
N GLU A 22 -25.52 23.25 -24.10
CA GLU A 22 -26.97 23.39 -24.21
C GLU A 22 -27.52 24.27 -23.09
N ASN A 23 -28.18 25.35 -23.55
CA ASN A 23 -29.04 26.30 -22.81
C ASN A 23 -28.39 27.50 -22.10
N LEU A 24 -27.78 28.39 -22.89
CA LEU A 24 -27.53 29.78 -22.51
C LEU A 24 -28.46 30.78 -23.18
N GLN A 25 -29.70 30.42 -23.47
CA GLN A 25 -30.77 31.36 -23.89
C GLN A 25 -32.09 31.02 -23.17
N LYS A 26 -32.21 31.47 -21.92
CA LYS A 26 -33.50 31.65 -21.30
C LYS A 26 -33.68 33.13 -21.01
N GLU A 27 -34.37 33.82 -21.93
CA GLU A 27 -34.90 35.17 -21.67
C GLU A 27 -35.81 35.11 -20.46
N ILE A 28 -35.43 35.77 -19.38
CA ILE A 28 -36.30 36.02 -18.22
C ILE A 28 -36.99 37.35 -18.50
N THR A 29 -38.21 37.27 -19.00
CA THR A 29 -39.14 38.41 -18.99
C THR A 29 -39.57 38.66 -17.56
N LEU A 30 -39.06 39.71 -16.94
CA LEU A 30 -39.58 40.21 -15.66
C LEU A 30 -40.94 40.86 -15.87
N PRO A 31 -42.00 40.38 -15.20
CA PRO A 31 -43.26 41.13 -15.19
C PRO A 31 -43.04 42.41 -14.36
N LYS A 32 -43.20 43.51 -15.01
CA LYS A 32 -43.09 44.86 -14.46
C LYS A 32 -44.44 45.27 -13.88
N ASP A 33 -44.73 44.83 -12.65
CA ASP A 33 -45.75 45.44 -11.80
C ASP A 33 -45.40 45.26 -10.34
N PHE A 34 -44.47 46.11 -9.89
CA PHE A 34 -44.21 46.29 -8.46
C PHE A 34 -44.98 47.52 -7.98
N VAL A 35 -46.10 47.30 -7.33
CA VAL A 35 -46.83 48.35 -6.60
C VAL A 35 -46.31 48.37 -5.18
N PRO A 36 -45.58 49.43 -4.74
CA PRO A 36 -45.08 49.50 -3.38
C PRO A 36 -46.21 49.75 -2.41
N VAL A 37 -46.55 48.78 -1.62
CA VAL A 37 -47.46 48.96 -0.46
C VAL A 37 -46.65 49.43 0.72
N VAL A 38 -46.80 50.71 1.05
CA VAL A 38 -46.18 51.32 2.23
C VAL A 38 -46.94 50.82 3.48
N LYS A 39 -46.39 49.85 4.21
CA LYS A 39 -46.84 49.46 5.55
C LYS A 39 -46.33 50.49 6.52
N LYS A 40 -47.26 51.10 7.29
CA LYS A 40 -46.93 52.00 8.43
C LYS A 40 -46.04 51.27 9.40
N ALA A 41 -44.78 51.70 9.53
CA ALA A 41 -43.86 51.21 10.56
C ALA A 41 -44.28 51.74 11.94
N ALA A 42 -44.70 50.87 12.84
CA ALA A 42 -44.86 51.21 14.24
C ALA A 42 -43.50 51.09 14.94
N LYS A 43 -43.05 52.17 15.55
CA LYS A 43 -41.81 52.22 16.29
C LYS A 43 -41.98 51.37 17.58
N LYS A 44 -41.41 50.16 17.61
CA LYS A 44 -41.30 49.36 18.83
C LYS A 44 -40.09 49.87 19.63
N SER A 45 -40.34 50.70 20.62
CA SER A 45 -39.36 51.03 21.64
C SER A 45 -39.41 49.98 22.75
N SER A 46 -38.67 48.91 22.58
CA SER A 46 -38.32 48.01 23.66
C SER A 46 -36.84 48.25 23.99
N LEU A 47 -36.60 48.79 25.18
CA LEU A 47 -35.25 48.84 25.72
C LEU A 47 -34.65 47.43 25.75
N PRO A 48 -33.42 47.24 25.32
CA PRO A 48 -32.78 45.94 25.39
C PRO A 48 -32.70 45.50 26.86
N ARG A 49 -33.30 44.37 27.18
CA ARG A 49 -33.11 43.73 28.51
C ARG A 49 -31.67 43.28 28.60
N VAL A 50 -30.89 43.92 29.41
CA VAL A 50 -29.57 43.44 29.81
C VAL A 50 -29.79 42.17 30.62
N LEU A 51 -29.59 41.03 29.98
CA LEU A 51 -29.50 39.74 30.66
C LEU A 51 -28.23 39.76 31.51
N LYS A 52 -28.37 39.51 32.82
CA LYS A 52 -27.19 39.31 33.68
C LYS A 52 -26.30 38.25 33.05
N PRO A 53 -24.96 38.44 33.00
CA PRO A 53 -24.07 37.42 32.50
C PRO A 53 -24.29 36.15 33.31
N VAL A 54 -24.68 35.08 32.64
CA VAL A 54 -24.67 33.74 33.20
C VAL A 54 -23.23 33.47 33.57
N ARG A 55 -22.96 33.19 34.83
CA ARG A 55 -21.65 32.71 35.29
C ARG A 55 -21.25 31.57 34.36
N GLY A 56 -20.08 31.69 33.73
CA GLY A 56 -19.56 30.71 32.82
C GLY A 56 -19.67 29.32 33.42
N SER A 57 -20.38 28.45 32.74
CA SER A 57 -20.30 27.03 33.01
C SER A 57 -18.83 26.63 32.95
N GLU A 58 -18.41 25.84 33.91
CA GLU A 58 -17.08 25.21 33.89
C GLU A 58 -16.82 24.69 32.48
N LYS A 59 -15.63 25.00 31.97
CA LYS A 59 -15.19 24.45 30.69
C LYS A 59 -15.27 22.95 30.80
N SER A 60 -16.34 22.36 30.26
CA SER A 60 -16.31 20.93 29.96
C SER A 60 -15.18 20.72 28.96
N GLU A 61 -14.25 19.87 29.29
CA GLU A 61 -13.28 19.40 28.31
C GLU A 61 -14.07 18.77 27.17
N ILE A 62 -14.14 19.48 26.06
CA ILE A 62 -14.67 18.92 24.83
C ILE A 62 -13.62 17.91 24.39
N ASN A 63 -13.85 16.65 24.70
CA ASN A 63 -13.16 15.57 24.02
C ASN A 63 -13.57 15.66 22.54
N TYR A 64 -12.71 16.24 21.73
CA TYR A 64 -12.79 16.07 20.30
C TYR A 64 -12.53 14.59 20.02
N THR A 65 -13.59 13.81 19.98
CA THR A 65 -13.56 12.56 19.25
C THR A 65 -13.35 12.95 17.80
N ASP A 66 -12.20 12.66 17.27
CA ASP A 66 -11.97 12.68 15.83
C ASP A 66 -13.06 11.83 15.20
N TRP A 67 -14.05 12.49 14.62
CA TRP A 67 -14.92 11.90 13.65
C TRP A 67 -14.04 11.69 12.42
N ALA A 68 -13.34 10.56 12.40
CA ALA A 68 -12.79 10.08 11.16
C ALA A 68 -13.98 9.97 10.20
N GLU A 69 -14.03 10.82 9.19
CA GLU A 69 -14.84 10.53 8.01
C GLU A 69 -14.59 9.06 7.65
N PRO A 70 -15.63 8.29 7.32
CA PRO A 70 -15.39 6.92 6.87
C PRO A 70 -14.57 7.00 5.58
N THR A 71 -13.28 7.04 5.75
CA THR A 71 -12.35 6.79 4.67
C THR A 71 -12.73 5.42 4.16
N ALA A 72 -13.03 5.30 2.89
CA ALA A 72 -13.25 4.02 2.25
C ALA A 72 -12.20 3.06 2.78
N VAL A 73 -12.62 2.09 3.55
CA VAL A 73 -11.71 1.11 4.13
C VAL A 73 -11.28 0.26 2.96
N SER A 74 -10.25 0.71 2.26
CA SER A 74 -9.39 -0.19 1.53
C SER A 74 -8.83 -1.13 2.59
N VAL A 75 -9.43 -2.28 2.71
CA VAL A 75 -8.85 -3.38 3.47
C VAL A 75 -7.77 -3.99 2.57
N GLU A 76 -6.78 -3.21 2.22
CA GLU A 76 -5.48 -3.75 2.00
C GLU A 76 -5.02 -4.19 3.39
N ILE A 77 -5.07 -5.49 3.64
CA ILE A 77 -4.27 -6.09 4.69
C ILE A 77 -2.85 -5.73 4.27
N PRO A 78 -2.16 -4.80 4.96
CA PRO A 78 -0.82 -4.46 4.55
C PRO A 78 -0.02 -5.76 4.64
N THR A 79 0.45 -6.24 3.50
CA THR A 79 1.52 -7.22 3.47
C THR A 79 2.56 -6.71 4.44
N MET A 80 2.86 -7.53 5.46
CA MET A 80 3.70 -7.12 6.56
C MET A 80 5.04 -6.66 6.02
N LEU A 81 5.19 -5.36 5.93
CA LEU A 81 6.51 -4.77 5.80
C LEU A 81 7.33 -5.17 7.03
N PRO A 82 8.61 -5.52 6.88
CA PRO A 82 9.46 -5.81 8.01
C PRO A 82 9.33 -4.65 9.00
N TYR A 83 8.88 -4.99 10.18
CA TYR A 83 8.42 -4.15 11.28
C TYR A 83 9.06 -2.76 11.37
N GLY A 84 8.42 -1.77 10.76
CA GLY A 84 8.59 -0.39 11.15
C GLY A 84 7.68 -0.10 12.34
N TYR A 85 8.23 0.20 13.48
CA TYR A 85 7.47 0.67 14.63
C TYR A 85 6.79 1.99 14.26
N ARG A 86 5.47 1.96 14.03
CA ARG A 86 4.67 3.18 13.88
C ARG A 86 4.40 3.73 15.28
N THR A 87 5.26 4.59 15.78
CA THR A 87 4.88 5.47 16.86
C THR A 87 3.81 6.41 16.32
N GLY A 88 2.58 6.29 16.80
CA GLY A 88 1.54 7.26 16.53
C GLY A 88 1.89 8.60 17.19
N HIS A 89 2.80 9.36 16.61
CA HIS A 89 3.08 10.70 17.07
C HIS A 89 1.93 11.61 16.63
N ARG A 90 1.11 12.03 17.58
CA ARG A 90 0.25 13.19 17.38
C ARG A 90 1.19 14.39 17.24
N PHE A 91 1.21 15.01 16.08
CA PHE A 91 1.90 16.26 15.85
C PHE A 91 1.26 17.34 16.78
N SER A 92 1.87 17.60 17.91
CA SER A 92 1.69 18.85 18.65
C SER A 92 2.54 19.91 17.95
N ASN A 93 2.39 21.19 18.20
CA ASN A 93 3.05 22.37 17.58
C ASN A 93 4.57 22.27 17.29
N GLN A 94 5.10 21.07 17.20
CA GLN A 94 6.50 20.74 16.96
C GLN A 94 6.69 20.49 15.46
N ARG A 95 7.75 21.04 14.91
CA ARG A 95 8.01 21.02 13.47
C ARG A 95 8.76 19.80 12.99
N GLY A 96 9.39 19.05 13.90
CA GLY A 96 10.21 17.94 13.51
C GLY A 96 10.25 16.79 14.49
N TYR A 97 10.71 15.66 14.01
CA TYR A 97 11.01 14.50 14.83
C TYR A 97 12.31 13.83 14.35
N LEU A 98 13.01 13.21 15.27
CA LEU A 98 14.13 12.32 15.01
C LEU A 98 13.91 11.04 15.80
N TYR A 99 14.03 9.90 15.14
CA TYR A 99 14.00 8.58 15.75
C TYR A 99 15.25 7.85 15.31
N ALA A 100 16.02 7.32 16.25
CA ALA A 100 17.25 6.59 15.96
C ALA A 100 17.45 5.45 16.96
N GLY A 101 17.97 4.33 16.49
CA GLY A 101 18.28 3.18 17.31
C GLY A 101 19.31 2.26 16.68
N ALA A 102 19.98 1.51 17.54
CA ALA A 102 20.95 0.50 17.15
C ALA A 102 20.78 -0.75 18.01
N GLY A 103 21.26 -1.87 17.52
CA GLY A 103 21.06 -3.14 18.19
C GLY A 103 22.08 -4.21 17.86
N THR A 104 21.79 -5.40 18.33
CA THR A 104 22.56 -6.61 18.01
C THR A 104 22.59 -6.84 16.51
N GLN A 105 23.54 -7.62 16.03
CA GLN A 105 23.74 -7.93 14.61
C GLN A 105 24.01 -6.68 13.74
N LEU A 106 24.45 -5.57 14.37
CA LEU A 106 24.63 -4.26 13.74
C LEU A 106 23.37 -3.77 13.02
N ASN A 107 22.20 -4.05 13.62
CA ASN A 107 20.94 -3.50 13.17
C ASN A 107 20.88 -2.01 13.54
N MET A 108 20.52 -1.15 12.59
CA MET A 108 20.34 0.27 12.80
C MET A 108 19.03 0.73 12.17
N VAL A 109 18.32 1.62 12.85
CA VAL A 109 17.13 2.28 12.34
C VAL A 109 17.22 3.78 12.56
N GLY A 110 16.75 4.55 11.62
CA GLY A 110 16.65 6.00 11.70
C GLY A 110 15.43 6.52 10.97
N SER A 111 14.80 7.55 11.52
CA SER A 111 13.73 8.30 10.83
C SER A 111 13.80 9.76 11.27
N LEU A 112 13.78 10.65 10.31
CA LEU A 112 13.80 12.09 10.50
C LEU A 112 12.67 12.69 9.67
N GLY A 113 11.92 13.61 10.24
CA GLY A 113 10.96 14.43 9.50
C GLY A 113 10.99 15.86 10.04
N TYR A 114 10.91 16.81 9.13
CA TYR A 114 10.90 18.22 9.47
C TYR A 114 10.03 19.04 8.53
N ARG A 115 9.15 19.85 9.10
CA ARG A 115 8.36 20.84 8.37
C ARG A 115 9.20 22.08 8.10
N LEU A 116 9.75 22.18 6.90
CA LEU A 116 10.61 23.28 6.45
C LEU A 116 9.84 24.60 6.37
N VAL A 117 8.62 24.55 5.82
CA VAL A 117 7.72 25.70 5.72
C VAL A 117 6.37 25.32 6.30
N ASP A 118 5.86 26.17 7.19
CA ASP A 118 4.55 26.02 7.82
C ASP A 118 3.80 27.35 7.71
N ALA A 119 3.31 27.65 6.50
CA ALA A 119 2.47 28.80 6.24
C ALA A 119 1.02 28.34 6.04
N GLU A 120 0.07 29.22 6.26
CA GLU A 120 -1.37 28.94 6.17
C GLU A 120 -1.77 28.29 4.82
N THR A 121 -1.16 28.75 3.73
CA THR A 121 -1.46 28.25 2.37
C THR A 121 -0.36 27.42 1.75
N PHE A 122 0.78 27.25 2.43
CA PHE A 122 1.91 26.49 1.89
C PHE A 122 2.64 25.74 3.00
N LYS A 123 2.75 24.43 2.81
CA LYS A 123 3.51 23.54 3.70
C LYS A 123 4.56 22.82 2.86
N LEU A 124 5.73 22.63 3.44
CA LEU A 124 6.82 21.86 2.85
C LEU A 124 7.43 20.98 3.92
N ASP A 125 7.34 19.70 3.74
CA ASP A 125 7.85 18.68 4.63
C ASP A 125 9.02 17.93 3.96
N ALA A 126 10.11 17.72 4.71
CA ALA A 126 11.22 16.86 4.31
C ALA A 126 11.33 15.72 5.31
N TRP A 127 11.59 14.52 4.80
CA TRP A 127 11.74 13.35 5.64
C TRP A 127 12.77 12.37 5.08
N ALA A 128 13.36 11.57 5.98
CA ALA A 128 14.29 10.52 5.64
C ALA A 128 14.08 9.31 6.55
N GLN A 129 14.32 8.13 6.02
CA GLN A 129 14.28 6.86 6.75
C GLN A 129 15.52 6.04 6.41
N HIS A 130 16.04 5.34 7.41
CA HIS A 130 17.16 4.43 7.30
C HIS A 130 16.85 3.13 8.04
N ASN A 131 17.16 2.01 7.41
CA ASN A 131 17.11 0.69 8.01
C ASN A 131 18.27 -0.15 7.48
N SER A 132 19.10 -0.69 8.37
CA SER A 132 20.23 -1.49 7.94
C SER A 132 20.56 -2.63 8.89
N THR A 133 21.19 -3.65 8.34
CA THR A 133 21.84 -4.72 9.07
C THR A 133 23.17 -5.05 8.39
N TRP A 134 24.23 -5.25 9.16
CA TRP A 134 25.55 -5.49 8.61
C TRP A 134 26.17 -6.82 9.06
N ASN A 135 25.55 -7.49 10.00
CA ASN A 135 25.99 -8.76 10.55
C ASN A 135 24.79 -9.63 10.93
N GLY A 136 23.78 -9.66 10.04
CA GLY A 136 22.58 -10.44 10.24
C GLY A 136 22.92 -11.93 10.39
N LYS A 137 22.59 -12.49 11.54
CA LYS A 137 22.70 -13.92 11.81
C LYS A 137 21.35 -14.53 11.52
N ASN A 138 21.25 -15.13 10.35
CA ASN A 138 20.06 -15.82 9.90
C ASN A 138 20.26 -17.32 10.12
N SER A 139 19.21 -18.05 10.30
CA SER A 139 19.25 -19.50 10.26
C SER A 139 18.15 -20.04 9.37
N SER A 140 18.53 -20.84 8.41
CA SER A 140 17.65 -21.63 7.58
C SER A 140 17.95 -23.10 7.82
N GLU A 141 16.94 -23.94 7.78
CA GLU A 141 17.13 -25.39 7.82
C GLU A 141 17.76 -25.93 6.55
N ASN A 142 17.73 -25.15 5.47
CA ASN A 142 18.06 -25.58 4.11
C ASN A 142 19.35 -24.99 3.56
N PHE A 143 20.04 -24.10 4.30
CA PHE A 143 21.18 -23.35 3.78
C PHE A 143 22.31 -23.17 4.78
N ALA A 144 23.51 -22.92 4.25
CA ALA A 144 24.71 -22.69 5.05
C ALA A 144 24.58 -21.40 5.88
N ASP A 145 24.83 -21.51 7.18
CA ASP A 145 24.76 -20.43 8.17
C ASP A 145 25.91 -19.39 8.04
N ASP A 146 26.83 -19.57 7.09
CA ASP A 146 28.10 -18.85 7.05
C ASP A 146 28.01 -17.47 6.40
N VAL A 147 27.02 -17.23 5.53
CA VAL A 147 26.86 -15.94 4.87
C VAL A 147 25.97 -15.03 5.69
N LYS A 148 26.53 -13.88 6.06
CA LYS A 148 25.83 -12.87 6.85
C LYS A 148 24.93 -12.02 5.96
N GLN A 149 23.71 -11.84 6.36
CA GLN A 149 22.82 -10.88 5.73
C GLN A 149 23.32 -9.46 5.93
N LYS A 150 23.43 -8.72 4.85
CA LYS A 150 23.76 -7.29 4.84
C LYS A 150 22.73 -6.55 4.00
N PHE A 151 22.21 -5.47 4.51
CA PHE A 151 21.42 -4.53 3.71
C PHE A 151 21.49 -3.13 4.31
N CYS A 152 21.25 -2.13 3.46
CA CYS A 152 21.21 -0.72 3.81
C CYS A 152 20.14 -0.03 2.96
N ASP A 153 19.00 0.15 3.55
CA ASP A 153 17.77 0.67 2.96
C ASP A 153 17.58 2.13 3.40
N ASN A 154 17.56 3.05 2.44
CA ASN A 154 17.44 4.48 2.68
C ASN A 154 16.35 5.07 1.81
N VAL A 155 15.45 5.82 2.42
CA VAL A 155 14.39 6.54 1.72
C VAL A 155 14.45 8.02 2.12
N VAL A 156 14.41 8.90 1.15
CA VAL A 156 14.34 10.35 1.37
C VAL A 156 13.19 10.91 0.56
N GLY A 157 12.42 11.80 1.15
CA GLY A 157 11.29 12.42 0.48
C GLY A 157 11.09 13.89 0.81
N LEU A 158 10.41 14.56 -0.10
CA LEU A 158 9.94 15.93 0.02
C LEU A 158 8.46 15.96 -0.38
N ASP A 159 7.64 16.56 0.46
CA ASP A 159 6.20 16.74 0.21
C ASP A 159 5.84 18.21 0.35
N ALA A 160 5.17 18.77 -0.66
CA ALA A 160 4.72 20.14 -0.68
C ALA A 160 3.21 20.20 -0.89
N GLU A 161 2.52 20.97 -0.07
CA GLU A 161 1.10 21.28 -0.18
C GLU A 161 0.91 22.78 -0.37
N LYS A 162 0.21 23.19 -1.42
CA LYS A 162 -0.16 24.57 -1.67
C LYS A 162 -1.66 24.69 -1.85
N THR A 163 -2.32 25.39 -0.93
CA THR A 163 -3.75 25.69 -1.01
C THR A 163 -3.96 27.01 -1.76
N PHE A 164 -4.85 26.98 -2.73
CA PHE A 164 -5.31 28.12 -3.52
C PHE A 164 -6.82 28.30 -3.29
N ALA A 165 -7.37 29.41 -3.75
CA ALA A 165 -8.81 29.67 -3.63
C ALA A 165 -9.68 28.57 -4.28
N ASN A 166 -9.19 27.93 -5.35
CA ASN A 166 -9.96 26.98 -6.16
C ASN A 166 -9.54 25.52 -5.96
N GLY A 167 -8.58 25.24 -5.09
CA GLY A 167 -8.13 23.86 -4.88
C GLY A 167 -6.76 23.78 -4.20
N THR A 168 -6.29 22.56 -4.04
CA THR A 168 -5.02 22.26 -3.39
C THR A 168 -4.11 21.52 -4.36
N LEU A 169 -2.88 21.99 -4.47
CA LEU A 169 -1.79 21.35 -5.19
C LEU A 169 -0.93 20.58 -4.19
N ASN A 170 -0.78 19.28 -4.41
CA ASN A 170 0.16 18.43 -3.69
C ASN A 170 1.28 18.02 -4.66
N LEU A 171 2.52 18.11 -4.22
CA LEU A 171 3.70 17.66 -4.94
C LEU A 171 4.51 16.76 -4.03
N GLY A 172 5.01 15.65 -4.56
CA GLY A 172 5.85 14.71 -3.83
C GLY A 172 7.04 14.25 -4.66
N ALA A 173 8.18 14.11 -4.01
CA ALA A 173 9.37 13.51 -4.57
C ALA A 173 9.95 12.53 -3.55
N LYS A 174 10.29 11.32 -4.00
CA LYS A 174 10.88 10.27 -3.15
C LYS A 174 12.01 9.59 -3.90
N VAL A 175 13.10 9.35 -3.19
CA VAL A 175 14.22 8.52 -3.65
C VAL A 175 14.43 7.42 -2.62
N HIS A 176 14.41 6.20 -3.06
CA HIS A 176 14.71 5.01 -2.28
C HIS A 176 15.94 4.33 -2.86
N PHE A 177 16.92 4.12 -2.02
CA PHE A 177 18.16 3.44 -2.35
C PHE A 177 18.37 2.29 -1.38
N ASP A 178 18.41 1.06 -1.91
CA ASP A 178 18.65 -0.17 -1.18
C ASP A 178 19.93 -0.85 -1.69
N ARG A 179 20.86 -1.16 -0.78
CA ARG A 179 22.05 -1.96 -1.03
C ARG A 179 21.96 -3.22 -0.18
N PHE A 180 22.16 -4.38 -0.78
CA PHE A 180 22.06 -5.65 -0.08
C PHE A 180 22.93 -6.73 -0.75
N ASN A 181 23.15 -7.84 -0.04
CA ASN A 181 23.77 -9.04 -0.60
C ASN A 181 22.76 -10.19 -0.66
N TYR A 182 22.88 -11.04 -1.65
CA TYR A 182 22.12 -12.29 -1.72
C TYR A 182 22.78 -13.30 -0.75
N TYR A 183 22.20 -13.51 0.42
CA TYR A 183 22.82 -14.28 1.51
C TYR A 183 22.39 -15.76 1.56
N ALA A 184 21.38 -16.16 0.81
CA ALA A 184 20.86 -17.51 0.80
C ALA A 184 21.74 -18.44 -0.05
N GLN A 185 22.61 -19.24 0.57
CA GLN A 185 23.45 -20.20 -0.12
C GLN A 185 22.87 -21.61 -0.06
N PRO A 186 22.70 -22.34 -1.20
CA PRO A 186 22.28 -23.73 -1.17
C PRO A 186 23.32 -24.61 -0.47
N LEU A 187 22.85 -25.63 0.27
CA LEU A 187 23.70 -26.70 0.78
C LEU A 187 24.11 -27.57 -0.42
N VAL A 188 25.32 -27.39 -0.91
CA VAL A 188 25.90 -28.27 -1.93
C VAL A 188 26.88 -29.23 -1.24
N ASP A 189 26.80 -30.51 -1.57
CA ASP A 189 27.76 -31.50 -1.11
C ASP A 189 29.16 -31.20 -1.68
N GLY A 190 29.96 -30.49 -0.89
CA GLY A 190 31.35 -30.14 -1.22
C GLY A 190 31.70 -28.69 -0.90
N PRO A 191 32.99 -28.38 -0.69
CA PRO A 191 33.42 -27.00 -0.48
C PRO A 191 33.24 -26.21 -1.78
N LEU A 192 32.28 -25.29 -1.80
CA LEU A 192 32.24 -24.22 -2.80
C LEU A 192 33.48 -23.36 -2.57
N SER A 193 34.44 -23.46 -3.45
CA SER A 193 35.75 -22.84 -3.33
C SER A 193 35.74 -21.32 -3.51
N ASP A 194 34.61 -20.73 -3.92
CA ASP A 194 34.45 -19.29 -4.09
C ASP A 194 33.02 -18.87 -3.78
N PRO A 195 32.80 -17.97 -2.80
CA PRO A 195 31.45 -17.47 -2.48
C PRO A 195 30.99 -16.41 -3.50
N TRP A 196 30.69 -16.84 -4.72
CA TRP A 196 30.13 -15.99 -5.77
C TRP A 196 28.73 -15.43 -5.43
N TRP A 197 28.21 -15.75 -4.26
CA TRP A 197 26.93 -15.33 -3.70
C TRP A 197 26.96 -14.04 -2.88
N ASP A 198 28.14 -13.54 -2.53
CA ASP A 198 28.29 -12.32 -1.72
C ASP A 198 28.34 -11.05 -2.59
N GLU A 199 27.81 -11.13 -3.81
CA GLU A 199 27.72 -9.95 -4.65
C GLU A 199 26.73 -8.94 -4.10
N ASP A 200 27.22 -7.77 -3.78
CA ASP A 200 26.44 -6.62 -3.40
C ASP A 200 25.54 -6.19 -4.56
N GLN A 201 24.25 -6.08 -4.31
CA GLN A 201 23.28 -5.53 -5.23
C GLN A 201 22.87 -4.12 -4.78
N ASN A 202 22.58 -3.27 -5.74
CA ASN A 202 22.00 -1.96 -5.50
C ASN A 202 20.68 -1.85 -6.26
N PHE A 203 19.66 -1.36 -5.58
CA PHE A 203 18.36 -1.04 -6.15
C PHE A 203 18.08 0.45 -5.95
N LEU A 204 17.64 1.12 -7.00
CA LEU A 204 17.26 2.53 -6.99
C LEU A 204 15.80 2.65 -7.42
N ASP A 205 14.98 3.32 -6.62
CA ASP A 205 13.60 3.67 -6.93
C ASP A 205 13.39 5.16 -6.69
N MET A 206 12.97 5.88 -7.72
CA MET A 206 12.70 7.32 -7.66
C MET A 206 11.28 7.59 -8.12
N SER A 207 10.52 8.34 -7.35
CA SER A 207 9.19 8.78 -7.74
C SER A 207 9.01 10.28 -7.61
N PHE A 208 8.32 10.85 -8.60
CA PHE A 208 7.93 12.25 -8.64
C PHE A 208 6.46 12.31 -9.03
N GLY A 209 5.67 13.02 -8.25
CA GLY A 209 4.25 13.10 -8.52
C GLY A 209 3.66 14.43 -8.07
N GLY A 210 2.49 14.72 -8.62
CA GLY A 210 1.72 15.85 -8.20
C GLY A 210 0.24 15.63 -8.46
N SER A 211 -0.60 16.22 -7.62
CA SER A 211 -2.05 16.21 -7.81
C SER A 211 -2.62 17.60 -7.54
N TRP A 212 -3.60 17.95 -8.32
CA TRP A 212 -4.44 19.13 -8.14
C TRP A 212 -5.86 18.67 -7.89
N SER A 213 -6.42 19.02 -6.75
CA SER A 213 -7.79 18.69 -6.40
C SER A 213 -8.56 19.94 -5.94
N GLY A 214 -9.84 19.97 -6.23
CA GLY A 214 -10.66 21.09 -5.84
C GLY A 214 -12.16 20.79 -5.92
N LYS A 215 -12.93 21.77 -5.47
CA LYS A 215 -14.37 21.71 -5.48
C LYS A 215 -14.94 23.03 -5.92
N VAL A 216 -15.87 23.01 -6.87
CA VAL A 216 -16.60 24.18 -7.36
C VAL A 216 -18.08 24.01 -7.05
N ASN A 217 -18.64 24.94 -6.32
CA ASN A 217 -20.09 24.97 -6.08
C ASN A 217 -20.79 25.61 -7.29
N VAL A 218 -21.57 24.82 -8.00
CA VAL A 218 -22.34 25.28 -9.17
C VAL A 218 -23.65 25.92 -8.72
N SER A 219 -24.28 25.33 -7.69
CA SER A 219 -25.48 25.89 -7.05
C SER A 219 -25.56 25.41 -5.59
N ARG A 220 -26.64 25.78 -4.89
CA ARG A 220 -26.84 25.41 -3.48
C ARG A 220 -26.81 23.88 -3.22
N PHE A 221 -27.16 23.08 -4.24
CA PHE A 221 -27.27 21.61 -4.13
C PHE A 221 -26.36 20.86 -5.10
N HIS A 222 -25.66 21.58 -5.98
CA HIS A 222 -24.82 20.97 -7.02
C HIS A 222 -23.39 21.45 -6.87
N ASP A 223 -22.50 20.51 -6.73
CA ASP A 223 -21.05 20.74 -6.69
C ASP A 223 -20.31 19.83 -7.67
N VAL A 224 -19.21 20.32 -8.16
CA VAL A 224 -18.24 19.55 -8.96
C VAL A 224 -16.97 19.42 -8.16
N SER A 225 -16.60 18.21 -7.77
CA SER A 225 -15.29 17.91 -7.25
C SER A 225 -14.43 17.32 -8.37
N TYR A 226 -13.20 17.76 -8.48
CA TYR A 226 -12.26 17.29 -9.49
C TYR A 226 -10.89 17.00 -8.90
N GLU A 227 -10.20 16.08 -9.54
CA GLU A 227 -8.82 15.71 -9.23
C GLU A 227 -8.07 15.42 -10.52
N VAL A 228 -6.87 15.95 -10.64
CA VAL A 228 -5.93 15.65 -11.72
C VAL A 228 -4.60 15.31 -11.08
N GLY A 229 -4.05 14.17 -11.41
CA GLY A 229 -2.77 13.72 -10.86
C GLY A 229 -1.87 13.16 -11.94
N VAL A 230 -0.58 13.32 -11.72
CA VAL A 230 0.48 12.70 -12.51
C VAL A 230 1.53 12.12 -11.57
N ASN A 231 2.05 10.96 -11.92
CA ASN A 231 3.14 10.34 -11.19
C ASN A 231 4.10 9.68 -12.18
N TYR A 232 5.38 9.81 -11.92
CA TYR A 232 6.42 9.12 -12.65
C TYR A 232 7.31 8.38 -11.65
N ASN A 233 7.60 7.13 -11.96
CA ASN A 233 8.48 6.29 -11.17
C ASN A 233 9.56 5.69 -12.08
N TYR A 234 10.79 5.72 -11.60
CA TYR A 234 11.91 4.98 -12.16
C TYR A 234 12.40 3.99 -11.12
N ALA A 235 12.55 2.73 -11.49
CA ALA A 235 13.12 1.68 -10.65
C ALA A 235 14.17 0.88 -11.42
N GLY A 236 15.23 0.42 -10.77
CA GLY A 236 16.24 -0.39 -11.43
C GLY A 236 17.24 -1.04 -10.50
N TYR A 237 17.66 -2.25 -10.86
CA TYR A 237 18.81 -2.93 -10.31
C TYR A 237 20.10 -2.49 -11.03
N LYS A 238 21.18 -2.36 -10.26
CA LYS A 238 22.49 -2.00 -10.83
C LYS A 238 23.09 -3.16 -11.62
N ASN A 239 23.15 -4.34 -10.99
CA ASN A 239 23.80 -5.51 -11.55
C ASN A 239 22.75 -6.48 -12.05
N GLY A 240 22.90 -6.99 -13.29
CA GLY A 240 22.18 -8.13 -13.83
C GLY A 240 23.11 -9.34 -13.82
N PHE A 241 22.66 -10.48 -13.36
CA PHE A 241 23.42 -11.71 -13.45
C PHE A 241 22.54 -12.87 -13.93
N ASN A 242 23.16 -13.83 -14.60
CA ASN A 242 22.50 -15.08 -14.90
C ASN A 242 22.62 -16.00 -13.69
N ILE A 243 21.48 -16.43 -13.24
CA ILE A 243 21.32 -17.30 -12.09
C ILE A 243 21.95 -18.69 -12.30
N SER A 244 21.97 -19.18 -13.55
CA SER A 244 22.54 -20.48 -13.86
C SER A 244 24.09 -20.49 -13.79
N ASP A 245 24.71 -19.35 -14.04
CA ASP A 245 26.16 -19.18 -13.99
C ASP A 245 26.52 -17.69 -13.94
N PRO A 246 26.55 -17.08 -12.75
CA PRO A 246 26.82 -15.65 -12.60
C PRO A 246 28.20 -15.22 -13.10
N THR A 247 29.16 -16.14 -13.18
CA THR A 247 30.48 -15.82 -13.73
C THR A 247 30.48 -15.70 -15.25
N ARG A 248 29.44 -16.19 -15.90
CA ARG A 248 29.30 -16.17 -17.36
C ARG A 248 28.78 -14.88 -17.95
N TYR A 249 28.04 -14.10 -17.17
CA TYR A 249 27.32 -12.91 -17.64
C TYR A 249 27.63 -11.67 -16.81
N ASP A 250 28.86 -11.59 -16.31
CA ASP A 250 29.36 -10.37 -15.71
C ASP A 250 29.31 -9.21 -16.70
N GLY A 251 28.80 -8.07 -16.24
CA GLY A 251 28.93 -6.81 -16.93
C GLY A 251 27.69 -6.28 -17.65
N PHE A 252 26.49 -6.88 -17.52
CA PHE A 252 25.28 -6.22 -17.96
C PHE A 252 24.43 -5.70 -16.78
N ASP A 253 23.70 -4.65 -17.05
CA ASP A 253 22.80 -4.01 -16.08
C ASP A 253 21.61 -4.90 -15.72
N GLY A 254 21.12 -4.79 -14.49
CA GLY A 254 19.84 -5.38 -14.09
C GLY A 254 18.65 -4.72 -14.77
N ALA A 255 17.47 -5.26 -14.53
CA ALA A 255 16.24 -4.71 -15.09
C ALA A 255 16.04 -3.26 -14.65
N LYS A 256 15.52 -2.45 -15.58
CA LYS A 256 15.19 -1.02 -15.37
C LYS A 256 13.78 -0.77 -15.85
N GLU A 257 13.06 0.06 -15.11
CA GLU A 257 11.67 0.35 -15.40
C GLU A 257 11.35 1.83 -15.31
N HIS A 258 10.56 2.30 -16.26
CA HIS A 258 9.95 3.62 -16.25
C HIS A 258 8.44 3.45 -16.23
N TYR A 259 7.81 3.95 -15.20
CA TYR A 259 6.36 3.89 -15.05
C TYR A 259 5.78 5.30 -14.93
N PHE A 260 4.89 5.63 -15.84
CA PHE A 260 4.15 6.88 -15.87
C PHE A 260 2.66 6.61 -15.62
N GLN A 261 2.07 7.40 -14.74
CA GLN A 261 0.67 7.35 -14.40
C GLN A 261 0.07 8.75 -14.48
N ALA A 262 -1.09 8.87 -15.12
CA ALA A 262 -1.91 10.08 -15.07
C ALA A 262 -3.34 9.68 -14.70
N ASN A 263 -3.97 10.47 -13.84
CA ASN A 263 -5.37 10.28 -13.46
C ASN A 263 -6.13 11.60 -13.54
N VAL A 264 -7.38 11.51 -13.98
CA VAL A 264 -8.34 12.60 -13.99
C VAL A 264 -9.65 12.07 -13.40
N GLY A 265 -10.11 12.66 -12.32
CA GLY A 265 -11.36 12.35 -11.67
C GLY A 265 -12.30 13.55 -11.67
N ALA A 266 -13.58 13.31 -11.91
CA ALA A 266 -14.63 14.29 -11.75
C ALA A 266 -15.86 13.65 -11.09
N LYS A 267 -16.46 14.38 -10.14
CA LYS A 267 -17.69 13.96 -9.45
C LYS A 267 -18.65 15.13 -9.40
N TYR A 268 -19.85 14.93 -9.87
CA TYR A 268 -20.96 15.88 -9.87
C TYR A 268 -22.03 15.47 -8.85
N GLY A 269 -22.30 16.34 -7.88
CA GLY A 269 -23.41 16.20 -6.95
C GLY A 269 -24.72 16.47 -7.64
N ILE A 270 -25.61 15.46 -7.74
CA ILE A 270 -26.94 15.58 -8.36
C ILE A 270 -27.92 16.12 -7.33
N GLU A 271 -27.87 15.57 -6.13
CA GLU A 271 -28.67 15.95 -4.98
C GLU A 271 -27.78 16.00 -3.73
N ALA A 272 -28.34 16.41 -2.60
CA ALA A 272 -27.59 16.47 -1.35
C ALA A 272 -26.95 15.12 -0.93
N ASN A 273 -27.51 14.02 -1.39
CA ASN A 273 -27.14 12.67 -1.00
C ASN A 273 -26.74 11.77 -2.18
N SER A 274 -26.65 12.30 -3.39
CA SER A 274 -26.29 11.49 -4.56
C SER A 274 -25.33 12.21 -5.49
N SER A 275 -24.46 11.46 -6.12
CA SER A 275 -23.48 11.98 -7.08
C SER A 275 -23.15 10.95 -8.16
N ILE A 276 -22.83 11.44 -9.34
CA ILE A 276 -22.21 10.66 -10.40
C ILE A 276 -20.77 11.12 -10.60
N GLY A 277 -19.93 10.23 -11.03
CA GLY A 277 -18.55 10.59 -11.31
C GLY A 277 -17.90 9.62 -12.29
N MET A 278 -16.73 10.03 -12.73
CA MET A 278 -15.88 9.24 -13.62
C MET A 278 -14.42 9.48 -13.27
N ASN A 279 -13.67 8.41 -13.15
CA ASN A 279 -12.22 8.48 -13.08
C ASN A 279 -11.65 7.91 -14.38
N VAL A 280 -10.66 8.59 -14.93
CA VAL A 280 -9.89 8.15 -16.08
C VAL A 280 -8.44 8.02 -15.62
N LYS A 281 -7.86 6.86 -15.82
CA LYS A 281 -6.49 6.57 -15.44
C LYS A 281 -5.73 6.10 -16.67
N LEU A 282 -4.56 6.67 -16.92
CA LEU A 282 -3.59 6.25 -17.91
C LEU A 282 -2.38 5.71 -17.17
N ASP A 283 -1.99 4.50 -17.47
CA ASP A 283 -0.78 3.86 -17.00
C ASP A 283 0.09 3.51 -18.22
N ALA A 284 1.37 3.87 -18.18
CA ALA A 284 2.33 3.53 -19.21
C ALA A 284 3.62 3.02 -18.56
N LEU A 285 4.00 1.82 -18.90
CA LEU A 285 5.15 1.11 -18.37
C LEU A 285 6.11 0.77 -19.51
N LYS A 286 7.38 1.02 -19.27
CA LYS A 286 8.48 0.52 -20.07
C LYS A 286 9.42 -0.26 -19.16
N HIS A 287 9.51 -1.56 -19.35
CA HIS A 287 10.40 -2.47 -18.62
C HIS A 287 11.50 -2.93 -19.57
N SER A 288 12.75 -2.80 -19.16
CA SER A 288 13.92 -3.21 -19.91
C SER A 288 14.67 -4.26 -19.12
N HIS A 289 14.96 -5.41 -19.73
CA HIS A 289 15.72 -6.52 -19.14
C HIS A 289 16.63 -7.14 -20.18
N HIS A 290 17.42 -8.14 -19.80
CA HIS A 290 18.28 -8.87 -20.71
C HIS A 290 17.78 -10.31 -20.84
N GLU A 291 17.69 -10.81 -22.08
CA GLU A 291 17.40 -12.22 -22.38
C GLU A 291 18.65 -12.88 -22.97
N ILE A 292 18.96 -14.09 -22.52
CA ILE A 292 20.08 -14.86 -23.05
C ILE A 292 19.69 -15.40 -24.40
N THR A 293 20.34 -14.91 -25.44
CA THR A 293 20.09 -15.33 -26.84
C THR A 293 21.04 -16.42 -27.31
N ASP A 294 22.26 -16.45 -26.77
CA ASP A 294 23.24 -17.52 -27.06
C ASP A 294 24.02 -17.90 -25.77
N PRO A 295 23.63 -18.98 -25.10
CA PRO A 295 24.31 -19.46 -23.89
C PRO A 295 25.79 -19.88 -24.16
N ALA A 296 26.11 -20.37 -25.37
CA ALA A 296 27.45 -20.83 -25.69
C ALA A 296 28.42 -19.67 -25.92
N LEU A 297 27.93 -18.55 -26.46
CA LEU A 297 28.71 -17.34 -26.73
C LEU A 297 28.61 -16.30 -25.61
N LYS A 298 27.82 -16.57 -24.56
CA LYS A 298 27.56 -15.64 -23.45
C LYS A 298 26.97 -14.29 -23.89
N ILE A 299 26.05 -14.35 -24.89
CA ILE A 299 25.40 -13.18 -25.42
C ILE A 299 24.02 -13.03 -24.78
N ALA A 300 23.75 -11.81 -24.25
CA ALA A 300 22.45 -11.42 -23.77
C ALA A 300 22.01 -10.15 -24.49
N ASP A 301 20.85 -10.20 -25.12
CA ASP A 301 20.26 -9.04 -25.80
C ASP A 301 19.32 -8.28 -24.87
N LYS A 302 19.34 -6.96 -24.97
CA LYS A 302 18.42 -6.12 -24.26
C LYS A 302 17.03 -6.16 -24.89
N VAL A 303 16.04 -6.47 -24.09
CA VAL A 303 14.63 -6.52 -24.49
C VAL A 303 13.84 -5.44 -23.78
N ASP A 304 12.99 -4.73 -24.51
CA ASP A 304 12.10 -3.71 -23.96
C ASP A 304 10.65 -4.19 -24.06
N ASP A 305 10.01 -4.41 -22.91
CA ASP A 305 8.58 -4.70 -22.79
C ASP A 305 7.81 -3.40 -22.49
N ASN A 306 6.82 -3.10 -23.32
CA ASN A 306 6.01 -1.90 -23.16
C ASN A 306 4.55 -2.29 -22.92
N ALA A 307 3.96 -1.72 -21.89
CA ALA A 307 2.54 -1.87 -21.60
C ALA A 307 1.89 -0.50 -21.37
N THR A 308 0.76 -0.27 -22.01
CA THR A 308 -0.04 0.93 -21.79
C THR A 308 -1.48 0.53 -21.51
N MET A 309 -2.11 1.18 -20.54
CA MET A 309 -3.49 0.92 -20.18
C MET A 309 -4.24 2.23 -19.96
N VAL A 310 -5.48 2.25 -20.44
CA VAL A 310 -6.46 3.27 -20.10
C VAL A 310 -7.58 2.61 -19.32
N THR A 311 -7.86 3.08 -18.12
CA THR A 311 -8.98 2.65 -17.29
C THR A 311 -10.01 3.76 -17.20
N LEU A 312 -11.24 3.45 -17.57
CA LEU A 312 -12.40 4.31 -17.36
C LEU A 312 -13.24 3.73 -16.23
N SER A 313 -13.51 4.52 -15.20
CA SER A 313 -14.24 4.09 -14.01
C SER A 313 -15.43 5.01 -13.74
N PRO A 314 -16.54 4.88 -14.50
CA PRO A 314 -17.80 5.56 -14.16
C PRO A 314 -18.38 4.98 -12.88
N PHE A 315 -18.97 5.85 -12.04
CA PHE A 315 -19.61 5.44 -10.81
C PHE A 315 -20.77 6.36 -10.41
N TYR A 316 -21.70 5.78 -9.67
CA TYR A 316 -22.74 6.47 -8.94
C TYR A 316 -22.54 6.27 -7.45
N THR A 317 -22.72 7.31 -6.64
CA THR A 317 -22.63 7.23 -5.18
C THR A 317 -23.90 7.78 -4.55
N TYR A 318 -24.44 7.05 -3.58
CA TYR A 318 -25.58 7.42 -2.76
C TYR A 318 -25.23 7.37 -1.29
N PHE A 319 -25.55 8.43 -0.55
CA PHE A 319 -25.35 8.56 0.89
C PHE A 319 -26.72 8.78 1.56
N GLY A 320 -27.36 7.70 2.03
CA GLY A 320 -28.58 7.78 2.84
C GLY A 320 -28.24 7.92 4.32
N GLN A 321 -29.25 7.98 5.17
CA GLN A 321 -29.05 8.06 6.62
C GLN A 321 -28.26 6.85 7.16
N ASN A 322 -28.57 5.66 6.64
CA ASN A 322 -28.00 4.40 7.08
C ASN A 322 -27.33 3.59 5.95
N VAL A 323 -27.34 4.12 4.73
CA VAL A 323 -26.85 3.43 3.53
C VAL A 323 -25.80 4.26 2.86
N LEU A 324 -24.66 3.65 2.59
CA LEU A 324 -23.67 4.14 1.64
C LEU A 324 -23.62 3.15 0.48
N ALA A 325 -23.82 3.63 -0.73
CA ALA A 325 -23.73 2.81 -1.93
C ALA A 325 -22.87 3.53 -2.97
N ARG A 326 -21.83 2.86 -3.45
CA ARG A 326 -21.10 3.24 -4.65
C ARG A 326 -21.20 2.10 -5.64
N LEU A 327 -21.76 2.38 -6.80
CA LEU A 327 -21.94 1.44 -7.90
C LEU A 327 -21.13 1.92 -9.09
N GLY A 328 -20.17 1.15 -9.52
CA GLY A 328 -19.28 1.49 -10.62
C GLY A 328 -18.77 0.25 -11.35
N VAL A 329 -18.07 0.50 -12.43
CA VAL A 329 -17.40 -0.50 -13.24
C VAL A 329 -16.05 0.04 -13.70
N ASN A 330 -15.03 -0.81 -13.73
CA ASN A 330 -13.73 -0.50 -14.29
C ASN A 330 -13.66 -1.09 -15.70
N VAL A 331 -13.53 -0.22 -16.69
CA VAL A 331 -13.38 -0.56 -18.11
C VAL A 331 -11.90 -0.38 -18.47
N ASN A 332 -11.21 -1.47 -18.75
CA ASN A 332 -9.78 -1.49 -18.99
C ASN A 332 -9.49 -1.74 -20.47
N PHE A 333 -8.74 -0.83 -21.09
CA PHE A 333 -8.19 -0.96 -22.43
C PHE A 333 -6.67 -1.13 -22.32
N SER A 334 -6.16 -2.30 -22.75
CA SER A 334 -4.73 -2.63 -22.64
C SER A 334 -4.09 -2.65 -24.03
N PHE A 335 -2.87 -2.13 -24.11
CA PHE A 335 -2.04 -2.11 -25.32
C PHE A 335 -0.64 -2.63 -24.96
N GLY A 336 -0.17 -3.62 -25.70
CA GLY A 336 1.17 -4.20 -25.51
C GLY A 336 1.23 -5.37 -24.52
N ASP A 337 0.22 -5.57 -23.67
CA ASP A 337 0.20 -6.69 -22.72
C ASP A 337 -1.21 -7.22 -22.50
N GLY A 338 -1.41 -8.51 -22.78
CA GLY A 338 -2.61 -9.28 -22.47
C GLY A 338 -3.83 -8.91 -23.33
N THR A 339 -5.03 -9.17 -22.81
CA THR A 339 -6.29 -8.94 -23.51
C THR A 339 -6.61 -7.46 -23.62
N ALA A 340 -6.92 -7.00 -24.83
CA ALA A 340 -7.12 -5.59 -25.16
C ALA A 340 -8.28 -4.90 -24.41
N PHE A 341 -9.32 -5.64 -24.07
CA PHE A 341 -10.50 -5.12 -23.37
C PHE A 341 -10.94 -6.02 -22.23
N ARG A 342 -11.12 -5.46 -21.04
CA ARG A 342 -11.63 -6.17 -19.86
C ARG A 342 -12.51 -5.28 -19.01
N LEU A 343 -13.50 -5.90 -18.37
CA LEU A 343 -14.42 -5.27 -17.43
C LEU A 343 -14.21 -5.87 -16.04
N ALA A 344 -14.36 -5.04 -15.02
CA ALA A 344 -14.31 -5.47 -13.64
C ALA A 344 -15.24 -4.62 -12.77
N PRO A 345 -15.80 -5.15 -11.68
CA PRO A 345 -16.67 -4.39 -10.78
C PRO A 345 -15.89 -3.32 -10.00
N ASN A 346 -16.63 -2.29 -9.55
CA ASN A 346 -16.19 -1.27 -8.61
C ASN A 346 -17.39 -0.89 -7.74
N VAL A 347 -17.73 -1.77 -6.79
CA VAL A 347 -18.96 -1.69 -5.99
C VAL A 347 -18.60 -1.68 -4.51
N HIS A 348 -19.12 -0.69 -3.78
CA HIS A 348 -19.02 -0.59 -2.34
C HIS A 348 -20.40 -0.32 -1.75
N LEU A 349 -20.88 -1.21 -0.92
CA LEU A 349 -22.14 -1.09 -0.23
C LEU A 349 -21.91 -1.18 1.27
N ALA A 350 -22.48 -0.27 2.05
CA ALA A 350 -22.50 -0.37 3.49
C ALA A 350 -23.88 0.01 4.03
N TYR A 351 -24.32 -0.71 5.03
CA TYR A 351 -25.57 -0.47 5.74
C TYR A 351 -25.31 -0.44 7.26
N GLU A 352 -25.67 0.65 7.90
CA GLU A 352 -25.59 0.81 9.34
C GLU A 352 -26.96 0.51 9.98
N PHE A 353 -27.04 -0.59 10.72
CA PHE A 353 -28.28 -1.01 11.41
C PHE A 353 -28.60 -0.11 12.59
N THR A 354 -27.57 0.15 13.40
CA THR A 354 -27.58 1.07 14.52
C THR A 354 -26.20 1.72 14.62
N PRO A 355 -26.06 2.87 15.27
CA PRO A 355 -24.74 3.48 15.47
C PRO A 355 -23.70 2.47 15.95
N GLY A 356 -22.66 2.27 15.16
CA GLY A 356 -21.58 1.33 15.44
C GLY A 356 -21.84 -0.13 15.03
N VAL A 357 -22.94 -0.47 14.35
CA VAL A 357 -23.16 -1.82 13.79
C VAL A 357 -23.44 -1.71 12.29
N SER A 358 -22.49 -2.12 11.49
CA SER A 358 -22.58 -2.04 10.03
C SER A 358 -22.27 -3.35 9.33
N LEU A 359 -22.97 -3.59 8.24
CA LEU A 359 -22.69 -4.61 7.24
C LEU A 359 -22.10 -3.93 6.01
N TYR A 360 -21.12 -4.54 5.37
CA TYR A 360 -20.59 -4.04 4.11
C TYR A 360 -20.35 -5.15 3.10
N VAL A 361 -20.41 -4.78 1.84
CA VAL A 361 -20.05 -5.62 0.69
C VAL A 361 -19.22 -4.79 -0.25
N ASN A 362 -18.02 -5.27 -0.56
CA ASN A 362 -17.14 -4.69 -1.56
C ASN A 362 -16.94 -5.70 -2.68
N ALA A 363 -16.93 -5.23 -3.91
CA ALA A 363 -16.57 -6.03 -5.08
C ALA A 363 -15.76 -5.14 -6.01
N GLU A 364 -14.49 -5.44 -6.10
CA GLU A 364 -13.53 -4.68 -6.89
C GLU A 364 -12.81 -5.55 -7.90
N GLY A 365 -12.25 -4.91 -8.91
CA GLY A 365 -11.38 -5.58 -9.86
C GLY A 365 -10.76 -4.58 -10.82
N GLY A 366 -9.97 -5.10 -11.75
CA GLY A 366 -9.24 -4.32 -12.73
C GLY A 366 -7.83 -4.82 -12.94
N LYS A 367 -7.07 -4.16 -13.78
CA LYS A 367 -5.68 -4.51 -14.03
C LYS A 367 -4.78 -3.83 -12.99
N ARG A 368 -3.90 -4.62 -12.38
CA ARG A 368 -2.85 -4.17 -11.47
C ARG A 368 -1.51 -4.25 -12.19
N PHE A 369 -0.78 -3.13 -12.25
CA PHE A 369 0.59 -3.13 -12.74
C PHE A 369 1.52 -3.71 -11.68
N ASN A 370 2.24 -4.76 -12.05
CA ASN A 370 3.32 -5.31 -11.26
C ASN A 370 4.59 -4.56 -11.65
N THR A 371 4.82 -3.40 -11.04
CA THR A 371 5.99 -2.58 -11.30
C THR A 371 7.22 -3.13 -10.58
N LEU A 372 8.41 -2.92 -11.12
CA LEU A 372 9.66 -3.34 -10.50
C LEU A 372 9.79 -2.81 -9.07
N SER A 373 9.39 -1.55 -8.84
CA SER A 373 9.31 -0.95 -7.50
C SER A 373 8.38 -1.72 -6.56
N SER A 374 7.16 -2.08 -7.03
CA SER A 374 6.18 -2.79 -6.20
C SER A 374 6.63 -4.21 -5.87
N VAL A 375 7.27 -4.86 -6.81
CA VAL A 375 7.74 -6.24 -6.69
C VAL A 375 9.00 -6.33 -5.82
N ALA A 376 9.96 -5.41 -5.99
CA ALA A 376 11.14 -5.30 -5.12
C ALA A 376 10.76 -4.96 -3.66
N ALA A 377 9.68 -4.21 -3.45
CA ALA A 377 9.15 -3.96 -2.11
C ALA A 377 8.57 -5.21 -1.42
N LEU A 378 8.08 -6.19 -2.18
CA LEU A 378 7.63 -7.47 -1.63
C LEU A 378 8.81 -8.37 -1.22
N ASN A 379 9.84 -8.41 -2.04
CA ASN A 379 11.07 -9.14 -1.76
C ASN A 379 12.25 -8.47 -2.47
N ARG A 380 13.25 -8.00 -1.72
CA ARG A 380 14.47 -7.40 -2.28
C ARG A 380 15.38 -8.39 -3.00
N TYR A 381 15.30 -9.68 -2.65
CA TYR A 381 16.18 -10.74 -3.17
C TYR A 381 15.64 -11.38 -4.46
N LEU A 382 14.97 -10.59 -5.27
CA LEU A 382 14.48 -11.06 -6.58
C LEU A 382 15.62 -11.21 -7.57
N ASP A 383 15.36 -12.02 -8.60
CA ASP A 383 16.18 -12.04 -9.80
C ASP A 383 16.25 -10.63 -10.40
N PRO A 384 17.46 -10.03 -10.47
CA PRO A 384 17.62 -8.64 -10.92
C PRO A 384 17.31 -8.45 -12.41
N ASN A 385 17.08 -9.53 -13.14
CA ASN A 385 16.74 -9.54 -14.55
C ASN A 385 15.38 -10.22 -14.84
N GLY A 386 14.56 -10.34 -13.80
CA GLY A 386 13.29 -11.05 -13.85
C GLY A 386 12.27 -10.39 -14.79
N ARG A 387 11.49 -11.22 -15.46
CA ARG A 387 10.35 -10.83 -16.29
C ARG A 387 9.05 -11.31 -15.68
N TYR A 388 8.05 -10.44 -15.62
CA TYR A 388 6.71 -10.79 -15.12
C TYR A 388 5.63 -9.96 -15.83
N ARG A 389 4.41 -10.51 -15.85
CA ARG A 389 3.24 -9.87 -16.45
C ARG A 389 2.42 -9.11 -15.39
N ASN A 390 1.56 -8.23 -15.89
CA ASN A 390 0.62 -7.52 -15.05
C ASN A 390 -0.59 -8.39 -14.69
N THR A 391 -0.99 -8.35 -13.43
CA THR A 391 -2.15 -9.10 -12.90
C THR A 391 -3.46 -8.46 -13.35
N PHE A 392 -4.42 -9.26 -13.77
CA PHE A 392 -5.81 -8.82 -13.92
C PHE A 392 -6.69 -9.50 -12.88
N VAL A 393 -7.49 -8.70 -12.19
CA VAL A 393 -8.44 -9.14 -11.17
C VAL A 393 -9.86 -9.03 -11.74
N PRO A 394 -10.46 -10.13 -12.24
CA PRO A 394 -11.85 -10.14 -12.65
C PRO A 394 -12.81 -9.80 -11.51
N LEU A 395 -12.49 -10.27 -10.31
CA LEU A 395 -13.30 -10.08 -9.11
C LEU A 395 -12.44 -10.27 -7.86
N ASP A 396 -12.51 -9.32 -6.94
CA ASP A 396 -12.12 -9.46 -5.54
C ASP A 396 -13.30 -8.96 -4.71
N ALA A 397 -14.10 -9.89 -4.16
CA ALA A 397 -15.32 -9.59 -3.46
C ALA A 397 -15.20 -9.95 -1.98
N GLU A 398 -15.70 -9.07 -1.12
CA GLU A 398 -15.72 -9.24 0.32
C GLU A 398 -17.09 -8.85 0.88
N ALA A 399 -17.57 -9.62 1.83
CA ALA A 399 -18.72 -9.27 2.64
C ALA A 399 -18.32 -9.38 4.13
N GLY A 400 -18.64 -8.37 4.91
CA GLY A 400 -18.24 -8.36 6.30
C GLY A 400 -19.15 -7.49 7.17
N PHE A 401 -18.96 -7.63 8.46
CA PHE A 401 -19.63 -6.80 9.45
C PHE A 401 -18.60 -6.14 10.38
N LYS A 402 -18.99 -4.98 10.89
CA LYS A 402 -18.26 -4.23 11.91
C LYS A 402 -19.20 -3.92 13.06
N VAL A 403 -18.75 -4.20 14.27
CA VAL A 403 -19.46 -3.91 15.52
C VAL A 403 -18.54 -3.09 16.42
N GLY A 404 -19.01 -1.94 16.85
CA GLY A 404 -18.25 -1.02 17.70
C GLY A 404 -17.82 0.28 17.00
N PRO A 405 -17.17 1.22 17.77
CA PRO A 405 -16.65 0.98 19.11
C PRO A 405 -17.72 1.02 20.22
N PHE A 406 -17.83 -0.05 21.00
CA PHE A 406 -18.63 -0.07 22.22
C PHE A 406 -17.72 -0.23 23.44
N SER A 407 -17.66 0.78 24.28
CA SER A 407 -16.74 0.81 25.44
C SER A 407 -15.28 0.49 25.07
N GLY A 408 -14.85 0.91 23.87
CA GLY A 408 -13.50 0.68 23.36
C GLY A 408 -13.31 -0.64 22.58
N LEU A 409 -14.32 -1.49 22.48
CA LEU A 409 -14.28 -2.74 21.71
C LEU A 409 -14.80 -2.53 20.29
N THR A 410 -14.01 -2.90 19.30
CA THR A 410 -14.42 -3.02 17.90
C THR A 410 -14.15 -4.44 17.42
N VAL A 411 -15.13 -5.04 16.77
CA VAL A 411 -15.01 -6.36 16.15
C VAL A 411 -15.33 -6.23 14.67
N LYS A 412 -14.51 -6.81 13.82
CA LYS A 412 -14.74 -6.93 12.37
C LYS A 412 -14.60 -8.37 11.97
N ALA A 413 -15.47 -8.85 11.11
CA ALA A 413 -15.27 -10.13 10.45
C ALA A 413 -15.72 -10.04 9.00
N LEU A 414 -15.04 -10.75 8.12
CA LEU A 414 -15.33 -10.79 6.70
C LEU A 414 -15.09 -12.16 6.11
N VAL A 415 -15.77 -12.43 5.03
CA VAL A 415 -15.47 -13.49 4.08
C VAL A 415 -15.25 -12.87 2.71
N GLY A 416 -14.30 -13.39 1.96
CA GLY A 416 -13.96 -12.89 0.63
C GLY A 416 -13.76 -14.02 -0.36
N TYR A 417 -13.88 -13.67 -1.64
CA TYR A 417 -13.59 -14.54 -2.77
C TYR A 417 -12.92 -13.74 -3.87
N GLY A 418 -11.74 -14.19 -4.31
CA GLY A 418 -10.96 -13.55 -5.35
C GLY A 418 -10.75 -14.45 -6.57
N ILE A 419 -10.68 -13.82 -7.74
CA ILE A 419 -10.27 -14.42 -9.01
C ILE A 419 -9.16 -13.55 -9.57
N PHE A 420 -8.00 -14.14 -9.82
CA PHE A 420 -6.80 -13.44 -10.28
C PHE A 420 -6.28 -14.14 -11.52
N LYS A 421 -6.02 -13.37 -12.56
CA LYS A 421 -5.38 -13.81 -13.80
C LYS A 421 -3.96 -13.23 -13.86
N ASP A 422 -3.00 -14.05 -14.28
CA ASP A 422 -1.59 -13.66 -14.29
C ASP A 422 -1.13 -13.12 -12.91
N ASN A 423 -1.59 -13.72 -11.78
CA ASN A 423 -1.15 -13.33 -10.45
C ASN A 423 0.33 -13.70 -10.25
N LEU A 424 1.06 -12.85 -9.50
CA LEU A 424 2.47 -13.12 -9.22
C LEU A 424 2.63 -14.23 -8.19
N GLU A 425 3.39 -15.25 -8.56
CA GLU A 425 3.78 -16.38 -7.74
C GLU A 425 5.28 -16.41 -7.54
N HIS A 426 5.68 -16.69 -6.32
CA HIS A 426 7.09 -16.82 -5.96
C HIS A 426 7.56 -18.24 -6.24
N ILE A 427 8.63 -18.35 -7.03
CA ILE A 427 9.24 -19.63 -7.39
C ILE A 427 10.71 -19.60 -6.99
N THR A 428 11.15 -20.66 -6.34
CA THR A 428 12.55 -20.86 -6.01
C THR A 428 13.18 -21.86 -6.97
N GLY A 429 14.41 -21.60 -7.38
CA GLY A 429 15.26 -22.58 -8.05
C GLY A 429 16.11 -23.31 -7.01
N ALA A 430 16.39 -24.59 -7.25
CA ALA A 430 17.20 -25.40 -6.33
C ALA A 430 18.66 -24.90 -6.15
N TRP A 431 19.10 -23.95 -6.96
CA TRP A 431 20.53 -23.57 -7.07
C TRP A 431 20.77 -22.07 -6.90
N ASP A 432 19.81 -21.33 -6.36
CA ASP A 432 19.73 -19.89 -6.57
C ASP A 432 19.53 -19.11 -5.27
N ALA A 433 20.39 -18.16 -4.99
CA ALA A 433 20.22 -17.22 -3.88
C ALA A 433 19.17 -16.14 -4.16
N SER A 434 18.70 -16.00 -5.40
CA SER A 434 17.64 -15.11 -5.80
C SER A 434 16.31 -15.85 -5.96
N THR A 435 15.26 -15.09 -5.97
CA THR A 435 13.90 -15.60 -6.15
C THR A 435 13.31 -15.10 -7.45
N ARG A 436 12.59 -15.96 -8.15
CA ARG A 436 11.91 -15.63 -9.39
C ARG A 436 10.43 -15.44 -9.15
N LEU A 437 9.81 -14.67 -10.02
CA LEU A 437 8.37 -14.51 -10.06
C LEU A 437 7.83 -15.10 -11.35
N MET A 438 6.75 -15.86 -11.25
CA MET A 438 5.97 -16.30 -12.38
C MET A 438 4.53 -15.85 -12.24
N ASN A 439 3.85 -15.71 -13.39
CA ASN A 439 2.45 -15.36 -13.40
C ASN A 439 1.58 -16.62 -13.48
N TRP A 440 0.59 -16.69 -12.61
CA TRP A 440 -0.31 -17.81 -12.50
C TRP A 440 -1.76 -17.40 -12.28
N ASP A 441 -2.69 -18.14 -12.86
CA ASP A 441 -4.11 -17.95 -12.59
C ASP A 441 -4.51 -18.57 -11.25
N CYS A 442 -5.10 -17.81 -10.36
CA CYS A 442 -5.61 -18.35 -9.12
C CYS A 442 -7.02 -17.82 -8.75
N LYS A 443 -7.73 -18.58 -7.93
CA LYS A 443 -9.03 -18.20 -7.37
C LYS A 443 -9.18 -18.86 -6.01
N GLY A 444 -9.76 -18.15 -5.06
CA GLY A 444 -9.92 -18.73 -3.73
C GLY A 444 -10.74 -17.88 -2.79
N MET A 445 -10.98 -18.45 -1.62
CA MET A 445 -11.71 -17.81 -0.53
C MET A 445 -10.77 -17.38 0.58
N LYS A 446 -11.18 -16.37 1.33
CA LYS A 446 -10.56 -15.99 2.61
C LYS A 446 -11.65 -15.72 3.65
N ALA A 447 -11.33 -15.94 4.91
CA ALA A 447 -12.11 -15.49 6.05
C ALA A 447 -11.20 -14.76 7.02
N SER A 448 -11.62 -13.61 7.52
CA SER A 448 -10.81 -12.81 8.44
C SER A 448 -11.65 -12.30 9.59
N ALA A 449 -11.03 -12.25 10.78
CA ALA A 449 -11.61 -11.66 11.97
C ALA A 449 -10.57 -10.74 12.64
N GLN A 450 -11.02 -9.60 13.11
CA GLN A 450 -10.21 -8.61 13.83
C GLN A 450 -10.95 -8.15 15.07
N VAL A 451 -10.24 -8.05 16.18
CA VAL A 451 -10.73 -7.52 17.45
C VAL A 451 -9.77 -6.43 17.91
N ASP A 452 -10.25 -5.21 18.01
CA ASP A 452 -9.53 -4.07 18.56
C ASP A 452 -10.19 -3.69 19.89
N TYR A 453 -9.43 -3.71 20.98
CA TYR A 453 -9.93 -3.33 22.30
C TYR A 453 -9.04 -2.29 22.93
N LYS A 454 -9.64 -1.16 23.25
CA LYS A 454 -8.98 -0.04 23.92
C LYS A 454 -9.58 0.15 25.30
N LEU A 455 -8.87 -0.28 26.34
CA LEU A 455 -9.26 -0.08 27.72
C LEU A 455 -8.79 1.31 28.20
N ARG A 456 -9.61 2.33 27.97
CA ARG A 456 -9.30 3.73 28.34
C ARG A 456 -7.88 4.12 27.89
N SER A 457 -7.07 4.63 28.83
CA SER A 457 -5.66 4.98 28.64
C SER A 457 -4.70 3.93 29.25
N ILE A 458 -5.18 2.73 29.54
CA ILE A 458 -4.41 1.71 30.28
C ILE A 458 -3.85 0.65 29.35
N ALA A 459 -4.66 0.17 28.38
CA ALA A 459 -4.27 -0.92 27.50
C ALA A 459 -4.92 -0.81 26.12
N GLU A 460 -4.21 -1.25 25.11
CA GLU A 460 -4.72 -1.49 23.76
C GLU A 460 -4.35 -2.92 23.36
N LEU A 461 -5.35 -3.67 22.87
CA LEU A 461 -5.20 -5.05 22.38
C LEU A 461 -5.73 -5.11 20.95
N ASN A 462 -4.92 -5.59 20.02
CA ASN A 462 -5.30 -5.86 18.64
C ASN A 462 -5.09 -7.35 18.37
N LEU A 463 -6.13 -8.02 17.94
CA LEU A 463 -6.10 -9.42 17.53
C LEU A 463 -6.56 -9.51 16.08
N GLY A 464 -5.81 -10.22 15.26
CA GLY A 464 -6.16 -10.48 13.87
C GLY A 464 -6.03 -11.97 13.57
N PHE A 465 -6.94 -12.50 12.79
CA PHE A 465 -6.87 -13.85 12.26
C PHE A 465 -7.40 -13.89 10.84
N THR A 466 -6.66 -14.52 9.94
CA THR A 466 -7.08 -14.74 8.56
C THR A 466 -6.80 -16.18 8.15
N TYR A 467 -7.78 -16.79 7.52
CA TYR A 467 -7.69 -18.13 6.96
C TYR A 467 -8.02 -18.08 5.47
N ALA A 468 -7.15 -18.66 4.64
CA ALA A 468 -7.33 -18.79 3.20
C ALA A 468 -6.96 -20.21 2.78
N PRO A 469 -7.94 -21.10 2.55
CA PRO A 469 -7.67 -22.44 2.08
C PRO A 469 -7.00 -22.43 0.71
N GLN A 470 -6.03 -23.30 0.51
CA GLN A 470 -5.27 -23.44 -0.73
C GLN A 470 -5.07 -24.91 -1.05
N ASP A 471 -5.08 -25.24 -2.35
CA ASP A 471 -4.73 -26.57 -2.80
C ASP A 471 -3.21 -26.79 -2.73
N ASP A 472 -2.82 -28.02 -2.45
CA ASP A 472 -1.41 -28.43 -2.37
C ASP A 472 -0.89 -28.96 -3.73
N LYS A 473 -1.72 -28.87 -4.79
CA LYS A 473 -1.37 -29.36 -6.13
C LYS A 473 -1.19 -28.19 -7.09
N PHE A 474 -0.06 -28.16 -7.73
CA PHE A 474 0.33 -27.16 -8.68
C PHE A 474 0.61 -27.84 -10.03
N GLU A 475 -0.19 -27.56 -11.04
CA GLU A 475 -0.01 -28.13 -12.38
C GLU A 475 0.20 -27.01 -13.38
N TYR A 476 1.27 -27.12 -14.18
CA TYR A 476 1.58 -26.14 -15.24
C TYR A 476 0.39 -25.95 -16.19
N GLY A 477 0.05 -24.70 -16.46
CA GLY A 477 -1.05 -24.34 -17.36
C GLY A 477 -2.46 -24.49 -16.79
N LYS A 478 -2.63 -24.92 -15.52
CA LYS A 478 -3.93 -24.98 -14.85
C LYS A 478 -4.07 -23.88 -13.81
N SER A 479 -5.32 -23.42 -13.59
CA SER A 479 -5.62 -22.48 -12.51
C SER A 479 -5.43 -23.14 -11.16
N TYR A 480 -4.78 -22.42 -10.26
CA TYR A 480 -4.56 -22.83 -8.88
C TYR A 480 -5.76 -22.44 -7.99
N SER A 481 -6.15 -23.32 -7.08
CA SER A 481 -7.20 -23.04 -6.11
C SER A 481 -6.58 -22.52 -4.81
N GLY A 482 -6.78 -21.25 -4.52
CA GLY A 482 -6.31 -20.59 -3.31
C GLY A 482 -6.37 -19.07 -3.39
N TYR A 483 -6.55 -18.42 -2.23
CA TYR A 483 -6.39 -16.99 -2.06
C TYR A 483 -5.04 -16.72 -1.38
N MET A 484 -4.15 -16.00 -2.04
CA MET A 484 -2.81 -15.77 -1.51
C MET A 484 -2.80 -14.70 -0.42
N LEU A 485 -2.34 -15.08 0.77
CA LEU A 485 -2.15 -14.17 1.91
C LEU A 485 -0.73 -13.59 1.98
N GLY A 486 0.09 -13.82 1.00
CA GLY A 486 1.47 -13.37 0.93
C GLY A 486 2.31 -14.31 0.06
N LEU A 487 3.56 -13.94 -0.17
CA LEU A 487 4.47 -14.70 -1.02
C LEU A 487 4.82 -16.08 -0.46
N ASP A 488 4.71 -16.25 0.87
CA ASP A 488 4.93 -17.51 1.58
C ASP A 488 3.71 -18.44 1.62
N ARG A 489 2.63 -18.06 0.93
CA ARG A 489 1.41 -18.86 0.74
C ARG A 489 0.83 -19.45 2.03
N ALA A 490 0.91 -18.72 3.15
CA ALA A 490 0.36 -19.16 4.41
C ALA A 490 -1.16 -19.39 4.31
N LYS A 491 -1.67 -20.54 4.76
CA LYS A 491 -3.12 -20.78 4.85
C LYS A 491 -3.73 -20.09 6.07
N MET A 492 -2.93 -19.83 7.10
CA MET A 492 -3.36 -19.20 8.35
C MET A 492 -2.38 -18.10 8.75
N VAL A 493 -2.91 -16.93 9.06
CA VAL A 493 -2.15 -15.80 9.62
C VAL A 493 -2.88 -15.32 10.86
N ALA A 494 -2.19 -15.28 11.99
CA ALA A 494 -2.69 -14.72 13.23
C ALA A 494 -1.69 -13.73 13.81
N ASN A 495 -2.19 -12.63 14.32
CA ASN A 495 -1.41 -11.64 15.03
C ASN A 495 -2.13 -11.20 16.31
N ALA A 496 -1.35 -10.93 17.35
CA ALA A 496 -1.83 -10.42 18.62
C ALA A 496 -0.85 -9.36 19.12
N ASP A 497 -1.31 -8.12 19.27
CA ASP A 497 -0.50 -7.01 19.76
C ASP A 497 -1.15 -6.42 21.02
N LEU A 498 -0.38 -6.30 22.08
CA LEU A 498 -0.76 -5.73 23.36
C LEU A 498 0.14 -4.52 23.67
N SER A 499 -0.46 -3.39 23.98
CA SER A 499 0.23 -2.23 24.52
C SER A 499 -0.34 -1.87 25.90
N LEU A 500 0.52 -1.72 26.91
CA LEU A 500 0.17 -1.36 28.28
C LEU A 500 0.77 0.00 28.62
N TYR A 501 -0.08 0.94 29.02
CA TYR A 501 0.28 2.29 29.48
C TYR A 501 0.27 2.31 31.01
N LEU A 502 1.36 1.87 31.65
CA LEU A 502 1.38 1.61 33.09
C LEU A 502 1.35 2.89 33.93
N PHE A 503 2.08 3.91 33.50
CA PHE A 503 2.08 5.24 34.11
C PHE A 503 2.47 6.29 33.08
N LYS A 504 2.37 7.57 33.44
CA LYS A 504 2.58 8.67 32.49
C LYS A 504 3.93 8.55 31.77
N GLY A 505 3.88 8.34 30.47
CA GLY A 505 5.03 8.26 29.59
C GLY A 505 5.66 6.86 29.48
N PHE A 506 5.26 5.86 30.28
CA PHE A 506 5.82 4.51 30.20
C PHE A 506 4.86 3.54 29.50
N THR A 507 5.33 2.93 28.45
CA THR A 507 4.59 1.95 27.65
C THR A 507 5.37 0.66 27.54
N ILE A 508 4.70 -0.47 27.74
CA ILE A 508 5.20 -1.80 27.40
C ILE A 508 4.37 -2.31 26.24
N SER A 509 5.02 -2.91 25.25
CA SER A 509 4.35 -3.56 24.13
C SER A 509 4.85 -5.00 23.98
N ALA A 510 3.96 -5.90 23.60
CA ALA A 510 4.28 -7.25 23.21
C ALA A 510 3.42 -7.66 22.03
N GLY A 511 3.97 -8.40 21.08
CA GLY A 511 3.21 -8.89 19.94
C GLY A 511 3.69 -10.28 19.52
N LEU A 512 2.74 -11.06 19.01
CA LEU A 512 2.95 -12.39 18.46
C LEU A 512 2.43 -12.42 17.03
N GLU A 513 3.27 -12.85 16.11
CA GLU A 513 2.90 -13.21 14.75
C GLU A 513 3.01 -14.71 14.59
N TYR A 514 1.95 -15.32 14.06
CA TYR A 514 1.91 -16.73 13.72
C TYR A 514 1.42 -16.90 12.29
N ARG A 515 2.23 -17.57 11.46
CA ARG A 515 1.89 -17.92 10.08
C ARG A 515 2.09 -19.41 9.90
N ALA A 516 1.05 -20.10 9.48
CA ALA A 516 1.05 -21.57 9.48
C ALA A 516 0.60 -22.16 8.14
N LYS A 517 1.01 -23.41 7.94
CA LYS A 517 0.75 -24.15 6.70
C LYS A 517 1.22 -23.37 5.49
N ARG A 518 2.47 -23.00 5.53
CA ARG A 518 3.18 -22.24 4.50
C ARG A 518 3.75 -23.19 3.48
N HIS A 519 3.80 -22.75 2.23
CA HIS A 519 4.32 -23.56 1.13
C HIS A 519 5.21 -22.70 0.23
N TYR A 520 6.10 -23.34 -0.49
CA TYR A 520 6.83 -22.75 -1.60
C TYR A 520 6.70 -23.60 -2.86
N VAL A 521 6.95 -23.01 -4.00
CA VAL A 521 6.95 -23.69 -5.29
C VAL A 521 8.37 -23.76 -5.79
N GLU A 522 8.84 -24.96 -6.03
CA GLU A 522 10.16 -25.23 -6.59
C GLU A 522 10.04 -25.59 -8.08
N SER A 523 10.92 -25.01 -8.91
CA SER A 523 11.08 -25.42 -10.30
C SER A 523 12.04 -26.59 -10.36
N ILE A 524 11.53 -27.75 -10.76
CA ILE A 524 12.35 -28.96 -10.95
C ILE A 524 12.79 -29.04 -12.40
N HIS A 525 14.09 -29.26 -12.61
CA HIS A 525 14.60 -29.54 -13.94
C HIS A 525 14.03 -30.88 -14.45
N SER A 526 13.38 -30.84 -15.58
CA SER A 526 12.81 -32.04 -16.22
C SER A 526 13.56 -32.32 -17.52
N ASP A 527 13.83 -33.60 -17.81
CA ASP A 527 14.37 -34.04 -19.10
C ASP A 527 13.38 -33.82 -20.26
N THR A 528 12.20 -33.30 -19.97
CA THR A 528 11.17 -32.93 -20.93
C THR A 528 11.09 -31.43 -21.06
N ASP A 529 10.69 -30.90 -22.22
CA ASP A 529 10.50 -29.46 -22.48
C ASP A 529 9.39 -28.78 -21.62
N VAL A 530 8.74 -29.55 -20.74
CA VAL A 530 7.68 -29.05 -19.88
C VAL A 530 8.25 -28.80 -18.47
N PRO A 531 8.25 -27.54 -17.96
CA PRO A 531 8.70 -27.26 -16.62
C PRO A 531 7.82 -27.99 -15.61
N MET A 532 8.45 -28.72 -14.70
CA MET A 532 7.78 -29.37 -13.57
C MET A 532 7.93 -28.52 -12.33
N PHE A 533 6.85 -28.40 -11.57
CA PHE A 533 6.82 -27.66 -10.33
C PHE A 533 6.44 -28.59 -9.18
N LYS A 534 7.10 -28.43 -8.06
CA LYS A 534 6.82 -29.13 -6.82
C LYS A 534 6.39 -28.11 -5.77
N VAL A 535 5.41 -28.46 -4.99
CA VAL A 535 5.00 -27.68 -3.80
C VAL A 535 5.51 -28.39 -2.58
N ASP A 536 6.31 -27.72 -1.80
CA ASP A 536 6.83 -28.23 -0.53
C ASP A 536 6.47 -27.31 0.64
N ASP A 537 6.51 -27.86 1.84
CA ASP A 537 6.16 -27.15 3.07
C ASP A 537 7.30 -26.24 3.53
N LEU A 538 6.96 -25.02 3.96
CA LEU A 538 7.82 -24.16 4.76
C LEU A 538 7.46 -24.28 6.24
N SER A 539 8.47 -24.17 7.11
CA SER A 539 8.26 -24.14 8.56
C SER A 539 7.34 -22.98 8.97
N ASP A 540 6.51 -23.22 9.96
CA ASP A 540 5.61 -22.20 10.51
C ASP A 540 6.41 -21.03 11.12
N VAL A 541 5.92 -19.81 10.91
CA VAL A 541 6.46 -18.62 11.58
C VAL A 541 5.81 -18.47 12.94
N MET A 542 6.62 -18.31 13.97
CA MET A 542 6.18 -17.92 15.30
C MET A 542 7.13 -16.86 15.86
N ASN A 543 6.80 -15.61 15.63
CA ASN A 543 7.63 -14.47 15.97
C ASN A 543 7.06 -13.69 17.16
N LEU A 544 7.66 -13.88 18.33
CA LEU A 544 7.35 -13.10 19.53
C LEU A 544 8.27 -11.88 19.57
N HIS A 545 7.69 -10.71 19.73
CA HIS A 545 8.41 -9.46 19.94
C HIS A 545 7.88 -8.73 21.17
N ALA A 546 8.74 -7.99 21.84
CA ALA A 546 8.35 -7.13 22.96
C ALA A 546 9.21 -5.88 22.99
N GLY A 547 8.68 -4.83 23.60
CA GLY A 547 9.39 -3.57 23.74
C GLY A 547 8.90 -2.78 24.95
N ALA A 548 9.70 -1.82 25.35
CA ALA A 548 9.35 -0.83 26.35
C ALA A 548 9.81 0.54 25.90
N SER A 549 9.06 1.56 26.21
CA SER A 549 9.43 2.94 25.95
C SER A 549 9.06 3.84 27.11
N TYR A 550 9.90 4.84 27.34
CA TYR A 550 9.62 5.87 28.31
C TYR A 550 9.78 7.25 27.69
N ARG A 551 8.71 8.05 27.77
CA ARG A 551 8.68 9.42 27.28
C ARG A 551 8.96 10.39 28.41
N PHE A 552 10.11 11.04 28.32
CA PHE A 552 10.49 12.14 29.19
C PHE A 552 9.86 13.43 28.67
N ASP A 553 8.86 13.95 29.38
CA ASP A 553 8.09 15.12 28.97
C ASP A 553 7.51 15.00 27.55
N LYS A 554 7.60 16.03 26.72
CA LYS A 554 7.01 16.06 25.38
C LYS A 554 8.02 15.83 24.25
N PHE A 555 9.30 15.87 24.54
CA PHE A 555 10.33 15.97 23.50
C PHE A 555 11.24 14.74 23.38
N LEU A 556 11.46 13.97 24.44
CA LEU A 556 12.40 12.84 24.44
C LEU A 556 11.67 11.53 24.77
N THR A 557 11.91 10.51 23.98
CA THR A 557 11.50 9.12 24.25
C THR A 557 12.72 8.22 24.20
N ILE A 558 12.90 7.35 25.20
CA ILE A 558 13.87 6.25 25.14
C ILE A 558 13.08 4.96 24.94
N TRP A 559 13.59 4.08 24.12
CA TRP A 559 12.91 2.83 23.80
C TRP A 559 13.90 1.66 23.67
N VAL A 560 13.40 0.46 23.96
CA VAL A 560 14.07 -0.82 23.73
C VAL A 560 13.09 -1.78 23.09
N LYS A 561 13.58 -2.67 22.21
CA LYS A 561 12.76 -3.66 21.50
C LYS A 561 13.56 -4.94 21.32
N GLY A 562 12.92 -6.10 21.50
CA GLY A 562 13.41 -7.40 21.13
C GLY A 562 12.52 -8.05 20.06
N THR A 563 13.11 -8.72 19.11
CA THR A 563 12.42 -9.46 18.05
C THR A 563 12.89 -10.90 18.02
N ASN A 564 12.03 -11.82 17.56
CA ASN A 564 12.25 -13.26 17.59
C ASN A 564 12.72 -13.75 18.97
N LEU A 565 12.02 -13.33 20.03
CA LEU A 565 12.37 -13.62 21.43
C LEU A 565 12.32 -15.13 21.76
N LEU A 566 11.61 -15.89 20.97
CA LEU A 566 11.57 -17.35 21.08
C LEU A 566 12.78 -18.03 20.42
N ASN A 567 13.59 -17.25 19.71
CA ASN A 567 14.73 -17.70 18.90
C ASN A 567 14.38 -18.88 17.97
N LYS A 568 13.17 -18.86 17.42
CA LYS A 568 12.71 -19.86 16.47
C LYS A 568 13.40 -19.67 15.12
N GLN A 569 13.64 -20.79 14.45
CA GLN A 569 14.15 -20.79 13.07
C GLN A 569 12.98 -20.92 12.10
N TRP A 570 12.92 -20.08 11.09
CA TRP A 570 12.01 -20.21 9.96
C TRP A 570 12.60 -19.46 8.75
N ASP A 571 12.23 -19.87 7.58
CA ASP A 571 12.52 -19.12 6.36
C ASP A 571 11.41 -18.11 6.10
N ILE A 572 11.76 -16.87 5.76
CA ILE A 572 10.80 -15.85 5.31
C ILE A 572 10.16 -16.31 4.00
N LEU A 573 11.01 -16.68 3.06
CA LEU A 573 10.73 -17.46 1.86
C LEU A 573 11.76 -18.59 1.82
N TYR A 574 11.56 -19.58 0.99
CA TYR A 574 12.52 -20.67 0.86
C TYR A 574 13.93 -20.12 0.68
N SER A 575 14.87 -20.62 1.43
CA SER A 575 16.27 -20.18 1.49
C SER A 575 16.56 -18.84 2.18
N GLN A 576 15.58 -18.03 2.46
CA GLN A 576 15.75 -16.73 3.11
C GLN A 576 15.45 -16.84 4.61
N GLY A 577 16.37 -17.38 5.36
CA GLY A 577 16.22 -17.55 6.79
C GLY A 577 16.00 -16.23 7.53
N ALA A 578 15.08 -16.22 8.48
CA ALA A 578 14.84 -15.07 9.32
C ALA A 578 15.99 -14.82 10.29
N GLN A 579 16.16 -13.57 10.71
CA GLN A 579 17.15 -13.23 11.73
C GLN A 579 16.85 -13.94 13.06
N LYS A 580 17.90 -14.48 13.69
CA LYS A 580 17.85 -14.98 15.07
C LYS A 580 17.43 -13.87 16.03
N MET A 581 17.17 -14.24 17.28
CA MET A 581 16.81 -13.28 18.34
C MET A 581 17.67 -12.03 18.29
N SER A 582 17.05 -10.85 18.27
CA SER A 582 17.76 -9.57 18.24
C SER A 582 17.14 -8.55 19.19
N PHE A 583 17.99 -7.64 19.68
CA PHE A 583 17.62 -6.53 20.55
C PHE A 583 18.09 -5.22 19.97
N MET A 584 17.26 -4.20 20.11
CA MET A 584 17.57 -2.83 19.71
C MET A 584 17.16 -1.86 20.79
N GLY A 585 17.87 -0.75 20.89
CA GLY A 585 17.50 0.37 21.74
C GLY A 585 17.80 1.69 21.05
N GLY A 586 17.08 2.73 21.46
CA GLY A 586 17.23 4.02 20.81
C GLY A 586 16.49 5.16 21.48
N ILE A 587 16.49 6.28 20.78
CA ILE A 587 15.88 7.53 21.21
C ILE A 587 14.90 8.05 20.16
N GLY A 588 13.89 8.74 20.62
CA GLY A 588 12.99 9.55 19.80
C GLY A 588 12.97 10.99 20.34
N LEU A 589 13.16 11.94 19.46
CA LEU A 589 13.07 13.36 19.75
C LEU A 589 11.95 13.98 18.94
N VAL A 590 11.22 14.90 19.55
CA VAL A 590 10.20 15.71 18.87
C VAL A 590 10.45 17.18 19.23
N PHE A 591 10.59 18.07 18.24
CA PHE A 591 11.06 19.45 18.41
C PHE A 591 10.39 20.46 17.46
#